data_a3819971c9dfd05afb980a35f6bdca39
#
_entry.id   a3819971c9dfd05afb980a35f6bdca39
#
_cell.length_a   1.000
_cell.length_b   1.000
_cell.length_c   1.000
_cell.angle_alpha   90.00
_cell.angle_beta   90.00
_cell.angle_gamma   90.00
#
_symmetry.space_group_name_H-M   'P 1'
#
loop_
_entity.id
_entity.type
_entity.pdbx_description
1 polymer ?
#
loop_
_entity_poly.entity_id
_entity_poly.type
_entity_poly.pdbx_seq_one_letter_code
_entity_poly.pdbx_strand_id
1 'polypeptide(L)'
;MYKRALLNLSAGITLGAFTFMAQAANITGAGASFPYPVYAKWAAKYHETSGNQVNYQSIGSGGGQQQIIAKTVDFGASDDPMPGDALEKNGLFQFPAIIGGTVPVINIRGLKPGELKLSGSVLADIFLAKITKWDDAAIKALNPGLALPSASIIVVHRADGSGTTFGWTNYLSKVSTAWKEQVGEGKAVKWPTGQGGKGNEGVAAYVRQLKNSIGYVEYAYA
;
A
#
# COMPACT_ATOMS: atom_id res chain seq x y z
N MET A 1 -13.65 -75.48 -56.80
CA MET A 1 -12.74 -75.36 -55.64
C MET A 1 -12.47 -73.89 -55.38
N TYR A 2 -13.18 -73.29 -54.39
CA TYR A 2 -13.01 -71.91 -54.00
C TYR A 2 -12.45 -71.85 -52.59
N LYS A 3 -11.22 -71.31 -52.43
CA LYS A 3 -10.64 -71.03 -51.14
C LYS A 3 -11.10 -69.67 -50.67
N ARG A 4 -11.85 -69.59 -49.60
CA ARG A 4 -12.22 -68.34 -48.90
C ARG A 4 -11.06 -67.90 -48.03
N ALA A 5 -10.47 -66.73 -48.34
CA ALA A 5 -9.55 -66.02 -47.45
C ALA A 5 -10.35 -65.21 -46.45
N LEU A 6 -10.18 -65.48 -45.14
CA LEU A 6 -10.68 -64.69 -44.03
C LEU A 6 -9.69 -63.56 -43.76
N LEU A 7 -10.09 -62.33 -44.02
CA LEU A 7 -9.35 -61.14 -43.55
C LEU A 7 -9.78 -60.83 -42.12
N ASN A 8 -8.90 -61.01 -41.16
CA ASN A 8 -9.05 -60.50 -39.82
C ASN A 8 -8.69 -59.01 -39.78
N LEU A 9 -9.70 -58.16 -39.62
CA LEU A 9 -9.55 -56.73 -39.43
C LEU A 9 -9.43 -56.45 -37.95
N SER A 10 -8.20 -56.31 -37.42
CA SER A 10 -7.94 -55.93 -36.04
C SER A 10 -8.05 -54.38 -35.95
N ALA A 11 -9.17 -53.89 -35.46
CA ALA A 11 -9.35 -52.46 -35.16
C ALA A 11 -8.61 -52.17 -33.83
N GLY A 12 -7.40 -51.60 -33.94
CA GLY A 12 -6.66 -51.06 -32.78
C GLY A 12 -7.30 -49.76 -32.34
N ILE A 13 -7.99 -49.77 -31.20
CA ILE A 13 -8.46 -48.55 -30.53
C ILE A 13 -7.25 -47.96 -29.82
N THR A 14 -6.65 -46.91 -30.44
CA THR A 14 -5.62 -46.11 -29.78
C THR A 14 -6.32 -45.17 -28.84
N LEU A 15 -6.33 -45.48 -27.52
CA LEU A 15 -6.74 -44.59 -26.47
C LEU A 15 -5.73 -43.45 -26.41
N GLY A 16 -5.99 -42.31 -27.06
CA GLY A 16 -5.20 -41.09 -26.91
C GLY A 16 -5.35 -40.55 -25.49
N ALA A 17 -4.34 -40.73 -24.68
CA ALA A 17 -4.26 -40.08 -23.37
C ALA A 17 -4.08 -38.57 -23.63
N PHE A 18 -5.16 -37.80 -23.58
CA PHE A 18 -5.09 -36.33 -23.50
C PHE A 18 -4.50 -36.00 -22.13
N THR A 19 -3.19 -35.83 -22.08
CA THR A 19 -2.53 -35.16 -20.95
C THR A 19 -2.98 -33.69 -20.97
N PHE A 20 -3.96 -33.34 -20.14
CA PHE A 20 -4.21 -31.94 -19.81
C PHE A 20 -2.96 -31.41 -19.12
N MET A 21 -2.07 -30.76 -19.85
CA MET A 21 -1.05 -29.94 -19.23
C MET A 21 -1.77 -28.82 -18.49
N ALA A 22 -1.79 -28.88 -17.18
CA ALA A 22 -2.23 -27.76 -16.34
C ALA A 22 -1.31 -26.59 -16.68
N GLN A 23 -1.81 -25.66 -17.46
CA GLN A 23 -1.08 -24.43 -17.78
C GLN A 23 -1.04 -23.58 -16.51
N ALA A 24 0.17 -23.22 -16.07
CA ALA A 24 0.33 -22.34 -14.93
C ALA A 24 -0.44 -21.03 -15.15
N ALA A 25 -1.30 -20.67 -14.21
CA ALA A 25 -2.08 -19.44 -14.32
C ALA A 25 -1.20 -18.23 -13.95
N ASN A 26 -1.33 -17.18 -14.75
CA ASN A 26 -0.75 -15.88 -14.43
C ASN A 26 -1.85 -15.00 -13.84
N ILE A 27 -1.73 -14.67 -12.56
CA ILE A 27 -2.64 -13.80 -11.83
C ILE A 27 -2.01 -12.42 -11.73
N THR A 28 -2.73 -11.38 -12.14
CA THR A 28 -2.26 -9.99 -12.11
C THR A 28 -3.01 -9.21 -11.04
N GLY A 29 -2.29 -8.41 -10.28
CA GLY A 29 -2.87 -7.51 -9.30
C GLY A 29 -2.19 -6.17 -9.29
N ALA A 30 -2.90 -5.15 -8.80
CA ALA A 30 -2.34 -3.82 -8.65
C ALA A 30 -2.96 -3.09 -7.46
N GLY A 31 -2.24 -2.12 -6.90
CA GLY A 31 -2.82 -1.25 -5.88
C GLY A 31 -1.86 -0.80 -4.80
N ALA A 32 -2.37 -0.81 -3.58
CA ALA A 32 -1.71 -0.28 -2.39
C ALA A 32 -0.25 -0.75 -2.25
N SER A 33 0.63 0.17 -1.90
CA SER A 33 2.02 -0.17 -1.57
C SER A 33 2.15 -0.79 -0.17
N PHE A 34 1.16 -0.59 0.69
CA PHE A 34 1.11 -1.16 2.04
C PHE A 34 1.35 -2.68 2.06
N PRO A 35 0.59 -3.52 1.31
CA PRO A 35 0.71 -4.97 1.40
C PRO A 35 1.87 -5.54 0.57
N TYR A 36 2.54 -4.72 -0.26
CA TYR A 36 3.52 -5.20 -1.23
C TYR A 36 4.62 -6.08 -0.65
N PRO A 37 5.27 -5.77 0.50
CA PRO A 37 6.31 -6.63 1.06
C PRO A 37 5.82 -8.04 1.41
N VAL A 38 4.56 -8.17 1.84
CA VAL A 38 3.93 -9.46 2.17
C VAL A 38 3.48 -10.16 0.89
N TYR A 39 2.83 -9.44 -0.02
CA TYR A 39 2.38 -10.01 -1.30
C TYR A 39 3.54 -10.56 -2.13
N ALA A 40 4.68 -9.89 -2.15
CA ALA A 40 5.87 -10.38 -2.85
C ALA A 40 6.35 -11.74 -2.27
N LYS A 41 6.34 -11.88 -0.95
CA LYS A 41 6.69 -13.15 -0.28
C LYS A 41 5.65 -14.24 -0.55
N TRP A 42 4.37 -13.91 -0.49
CA TRP A 42 3.29 -14.86 -0.78
C TRP A 42 3.30 -15.30 -2.25
N ALA A 43 3.52 -14.38 -3.18
CA ALA A 43 3.63 -14.69 -4.60
C ALA A 43 4.78 -15.66 -4.89
N ALA A 44 5.96 -15.41 -4.31
CA ALA A 44 7.10 -16.30 -4.43
C ALA A 44 6.80 -17.70 -3.86
N LYS A 45 6.23 -17.77 -2.66
CA LYS A 45 5.89 -19.04 -2.02
C LYS A 45 4.79 -19.81 -2.77
N TYR A 46 3.79 -19.10 -3.28
CA TYR A 46 2.72 -19.71 -4.07
C TYR A 46 3.26 -20.27 -5.39
N HIS A 47 4.18 -19.56 -6.03
CA HIS A 47 4.85 -20.06 -7.23
C HIS A 47 5.63 -21.35 -6.97
N GLU A 48 6.41 -21.44 -5.90
CA GLU A 48 7.16 -22.65 -5.52
C GLU A 48 6.23 -23.88 -5.33
N THR A 49 5.03 -23.66 -4.79
CA THR A 49 4.13 -24.77 -4.41
C THR A 49 3.13 -25.15 -5.49
N SER A 50 2.74 -24.22 -6.36
CA SER A 50 1.68 -24.41 -7.36
C SER A 50 2.14 -24.31 -8.82
N GLY A 51 3.32 -23.73 -9.06
CA GLY A 51 3.77 -23.35 -10.40
C GLY A 51 3.07 -22.10 -10.96
N ASN A 52 2.02 -21.58 -10.33
CA ASN A 52 1.31 -20.39 -10.77
C ASN A 52 2.09 -19.11 -10.43
N GLN A 53 1.91 -18.06 -11.22
CA GLN A 53 2.55 -16.76 -10.98
C GLN A 53 1.52 -15.73 -10.52
N VAL A 54 1.90 -14.93 -9.53
CA VAL A 54 1.16 -13.75 -9.10
C VAL A 54 2.03 -12.52 -9.32
N ASN A 55 1.62 -11.65 -10.22
CA ASN A 55 2.32 -10.41 -10.54
C ASN A 55 1.55 -9.24 -9.92
N TYR A 56 2.14 -8.60 -8.91
CA TYR A 56 1.52 -7.46 -8.23
C TYR A 56 2.26 -6.16 -8.51
N GLN A 57 1.54 -5.12 -8.91
CA GLN A 57 2.06 -3.79 -9.17
C GLN A 57 1.72 -2.85 -8.01
N SER A 58 2.76 -2.39 -7.29
CA SER A 58 2.64 -1.40 -6.23
C SER A 58 2.51 0.01 -6.83
N ILE A 59 1.27 0.47 -7.06
CA ILE A 59 0.96 1.74 -7.72
C ILE A 59 0.07 2.68 -6.89
N GLY A 60 -0.19 2.31 -5.64
CA GLY A 60 -1.10 3.02 -4.73
C GLY A 60 -2.55 2.57 -4.85
N SER A 61 -3.32 2.72 -3.76
CA SER A 61 -4.72 2.28 -3.66
C SER A 61 -5.61 2.87 -4.74
N GLY A 62 -5.41 4.15 -5.07
CA GLY A 62 -6.16 4.81 -6.13
C GLY A 62 -5.97 4.16 -7.51
N GLY A 63 -4.70 3.85 -7.86
CA GLY A 63 -4.39 3.14 -9.10
C GLY A 63 -4.97 1.72 -9.13
N GLY A 64 -4.90 0.99 -8.00
CA GLY A 64 -5.48 -0.34 -7.87
C GLY A 64 -6.99 -0.36 -8.06
N GLN A 65 -7.70 0.56 -7.41
CA GLN A 65 -9.15 0.70 -7.58
C GLN A 65 -9.52 1.01 -9.05
N GLN A 66 -8.79 1.90 -9.70
CA GLN A 66 -9.03 2.22 -11.11
C GLN A 66 -8.82 1.00 -12.03
N GLN A 67 -7.74 0.25 -11.83
CA GLN A 67 -7.44 -0.92 -12.67
C GLN A 67 -8.43 -2.06 -12.48
N ILE A 68 -8.87 -2.35 -11.24
CA ILE A 68 -9.87 -3.40 -11.02
C ILE A 68 -11.24 -3.00 -11.57
N ILE A 69 -11.64 -1.74 -11.46
CA ILE A 69 -12.88 -1.22 -12.08
C ILE A 69 -12.81 -1.34 -13.61
N ALA A 70 -11.65 -1.00 -14.20
CA ALA A 70 -11.40 -1.14 -15.63
C ALA A 70 -11.20 -2.59 -16.09
N LYS A 71 -11.18 -3.56 -15.17
CA LYS A 71 -10.94 -5.00 -15.45
C LYS A 71 -9.63 -5.28 -16.17
N THR A 72 -8.60 -4.48 -15.90
CA THR A 72 -7.24 -4.66 -16.46
C THR A 72 -6.34 -5.52 -15.57
N VAL A 73 -6.82 -5.88 -14.38
CA VAL A 73 -6.17 -6.81 -13.43
C VAL A 73 -7.20 -7.74 -12.84
N ASP A 74 -6.74 -8.89 -12.32
CA ASP A 74 -7.58 -9.91 -11.69
C ASP A 74 -8.00 -9.53 -10.27
N PHE A 75 -7.14 -8.77 -9.57
CA PHE A 75 -7.47 -8.21 -8.24
C PHE A 75 -6.86 -6.83 -8.03
N GLY A 76 -7.54 -6.02 -7.23
CA GLY A 76 -7.04 -4.73 -6.74
C GLY A 76 -6.80 -4.78 -5.23
N ALA A 77 -5.79 -4.07 -4.73
CA ALA A 77 -5.58 -3.91 -3.31
C ALA A 77 -5.68 -2.43 -2.89
N SER A 78 -6.37 -2.19 -1.78
CA SER A 78 -6.60 -0.85 -1.25
C SER A 78 -6.71 -0.90 0.27
N ASP A 79 -6.10 0.06 0.96
CA ASP A 79 -6.28 0.36 2.37
C ASP A 79 -7.29 1.50 2.59
N ASP A 80 -7.99 1.89 1.51
CA ASP A 80 -9.20 2.71 1.53
C ASP A 80 -10.36 1.89 0.95
N PRO A 81 -11.30 1.39 1.78
CA PRO A 81 -12.39 0.55 1.32
C PRO A 81 -13.31 1.29 0.35
N MET A 82 -13.71 0.61 -0.72
CA MET A 82 -14.73 1.14 -1.62
C MET A 82 -16.11 1.08 -0.95
N PRO A 83 -16.96 2.11 -1.12
CA PRO A 83 -18.35 2.07 -0.68
C PRO A 83 -19.13 0.91 -1.31
N GLY A 84 -20.12 0.38 -0.59
CA GLY A 84 -20.90 -0.78 -1.03
C GLY A 84 -21.61 -0.57 -2.38
N ASP A 85 -22.20 0.61 -2.59
CA ASP A 85 -22.83 1.01 -3.84
C ASP A 85 -21.86 1.06 -5.02
N ALA A 86 -20.62 1.50 -4.77
CA ALA A 86 -19.56 1.49 -5.78
C ALA A 86 -19.09 0.07 -6.12
N LEU A 87 -19.03 -0.84 -5.15
CA LEU A 87 -18.73 -2.25 -5.36
C LEU A 87 -19.81 -2.92 -6.21
N GLU A 88 -21.08 -2.76 -5.83
CA GLU A 88 -22.22 -3.33 -6.55
C GLU A 88 -22.30 -2.83 -7.98
N LYS A 89 -22.19 -1.53 -8.19
CA LYS A 89 -22.20 -0.90 -9.53
C LYS A 89 -21.13 -1.47 -10.45
N ASN A 90 -19.96 -1.83 -9.92
CA ASN A 90 -18.84 -2.33 -10.72
C ASN A 90 -18.73 -3.86 -10.72
N GLY A 91 -19.67 -4.57 -10.06
CA GLY A 91 -19.63 -6.02 -9.93
C GLY A 91 -18.40 -6.52 -9.18
N LEU A 92 -17.98 -5.78 -8.16
CA LEU A 92 -16.80 -6.08 -7.36
C LEU A 92 -17.19 -6.60 -5.98
N PHE A 93 -16.30 -7.40 -5.43
CA PHE A 93 -16.34 -7.87 -4.06
C PHE A 93 -15.04 -7.48 -3.35
N GLN A 94 -15.11 -7.12 -2.06
CA GLN A 94 -13.91 -6.83 -1.27
C GLN A 94 -13.92 -7.57 0.06
N PHE A 95 -12.74 -7.90 0.54
CA PHE A 95 -12.52 -8.56 1.83
C PHE A 95 -11.20 -8.10 2.46
N PRO A 96 -11.06 -8.13 3.80
CA PRO A 96 -9.82 -7.83 4.47
C PRO A 96 -8.79 -8.94 4.21
N ALA A 97 -7.60 -8.56 3.73
CA ALA A 97 -6.52 -9.49 3.45
C ALA A 97 -5.35 -9.36 4.43
N ILE A 98 -5.01 -8.13 4.83
CA ILE A 98 -3.87 -7.83 5.70
C ILE A 98 -4.23 -6.67 6.62
N ILE A 99 -3.74 -6.71 7.85
CA ILE A 99 -3.76 -5.60 8.80
C ILE A 99 -2.33 -5.13 9.02
N GLY A 100 -2.13 -3.81 9.04
CA GLY A 100 -0.87 -3.15 9.39
C GLY A 100 -1.11 -1.81 10.07
N GLY A 101 -0.04 -1.14 10.44
CA GLY A 101 -0.08 0.15 11.12
C GLY A 101 0.58 1.24 10.30
N THR A 102 -0.04 2.41 10.24
CA THR A 102 0.60 3.62 9.72
C THR A 102 1.32 4.34 10.86
N VAL A 103 2.60 4.62 10.66
CA VAL A 103 3.46 5.25 11.67
C VAL A 103 4.14 6.51 11.13
N PRO A 104 4.42 7.51 11.97
CA PRO A 104 5.30 8.60 11.60
C PRO A 104 6.74 8.10 11.51
N VAL A 105 7.46 8.57 10.49
CA VAL A 105 8.90 8.36 10.32
C VAL A 105 9.61 9.71 10.33
N ILE A 106 10.73 9.78 11.04
CA ILE A 106 11.40 11.04 11.35
C ILE A 106 12.92 10.89 11.17
N ASN A 107 13.54 11.93 10.62
CA ASN A 107 14.99 11.98 10.44
C ASN A 107 15.58 13.20 11.18
N ILE A 108 15.90 13.03 12.44
CA ILE A 108 16.65 14.00 13.25
C ILE A 108 17.95 13.36 13.69
N ARG A 109 19.07 14.03 13.45
CA ARG A 109 20.39 13.51 13.83
C ARG A 109 20.49 13.31 15.33
N GLY A 110 20.93 12.11 15.74
CA GLY A 110 21.14 11.76 17.15
C GLY A 110 19.89 11.28 17.87
N LEU A 111 18.71 11.32 17.24
CA LEU A 111 17.48 10.78 17.79
C LEU A 111 17.39 9.27 17.51
N LYS A 112 17.05 8.48 18.51
CA LYS A 112 16.82 7.05 18.36
C LYS A 112 15.32 6.75 18.14
N PRO A 113 14.98 5.63 17.52
CA PRO A 113 13.59 5.21 17.39
C PRO A 113 12.88 5.16 18.74
N GLY A 114 11.66 5.72 18.80
CA GLY A 114 10.82 5.74 19.99
C GLY A 114 11.16 6.81 21.04
N GLU A 115 12.23 7.58 20.90
CA GLU A 115 12.58 8.65 21.85
C GLU A 115 11.66 9.86 21.75
N LEU A 116 11.27 10.28 20.53
CA LEU A 116 10.42 11.44 20.34
C LEU A 116 8.94 11.09 20.55
N LYS A 117 8.30 11.87 21.40
CA LYS A 117 6.86 11.77 21.69
C LYS A 117 6.13 12.92 21.00
N LEU A 118 5.10 12.60 20.23
CA LEU A 118 4.22 13.55 19.57
C LEU A 118 2.77 13.19 19.92
N SER A 119 1.96 14.19 20.28
CA SER A 119 0.51 13.99 20.39
C SER A 119 -0.15 14.10 19.02
N GLY A 120 -1.39 13.62 18.89
CA GLY A 120 -2.15 13.74 17.66
C GLY A 120 -2.37 15.19 17.22
N SER A 121 -2.61 16.10 18.18
CA SER A 121 -2.75 17.53 17.90
C SER A 121 -1.45 18.16 17.39
N VAL A 122 -0.32 17.82 17.98
CA VAL A 122 1.01 18.31 17.52
C VAL A 122 1.33 17.77 16.14
N LEU A 123 1.03 16.49 15.86
CA LEU A 123 1.16 15.93 14.50
C LEU A 123 0.31 16.70 13.49
N ALA A 124 -0.96 16.96 13.81
CA ALA A 124 -1.84 17.73 12.94
C ALA A 124 -1.30 19.13 12.68
N ASP A 125 -0.80 19.83 13.71
CA ASP A 125 -0.26 21.17 13.57
C ASP A 125 1.05 21.22 12.77
N ILE A 126 1.86 20.16 12.82
CA ILE A 126 3.03 20.02 11.94
C ILE A 126 2.58 19.90 10.47
N PHE A 127 1.63 19.00 10.19
CA PHE A 127 1.13 18.79 8.81
C PHE A 127 0.28 19.97 8.30
N LEU A 128 -0.28 20.80 9.19
CA LEU A 128 -0.92 22.09 8.87
C LEU A 128 0.08 23.25 8.66
N ALA A 129 1.38 23.00 8.82
CA ALA A 129 2.41 24.03 8.82
C ALA A 129 2.25 25.11 9.92
N LYS A 130 1.55 24.83 11.01
CA LYS A 130 1.46 25.69 12.20
C LYS A 130 2.69 25.54 13.08
N ILE A 131 3.17 24.32 13.26
CA ILE A 131 4.45 24.00 13.90
C ILE A 131 5.47 23.73 12.80
N THR A 132 6.46 24.59 12.68
CA THR A 132 7.43 24.55 11.57
C THR A 132 8.86 24.29 12.01
N LYS A 133 9.12 24.18 13.32
CA LYS A 133 10.45 23.91 13.89
C LYS A 133 10.39 22.78 14.91
N TRP A 134 11.46 21.99 14.97
CA TRP A 134 11.55 20.87 15.91
C TRP A 134 11.66 21.32 17.37
N ASP A 135 12.21 22.49 17.65
CA ASP A 135 12.33 23.08 18.98
C ASP A 135 11.11 23.91 19.42
N ASP A 136 9.97 23.75 18.74
CA ASP A 136 8.71 24.38 19.12
C ASP A 136 8.31 24.02 20.56
N ALA A 137 7.71 24.96 21.26
CA ALA A 137 7.32 24.83 22.65
C ALA A 137 6.38 23.63 22.90
N ALA A 138 5.44 23.36 21.94
CA ALA A 138 4.51 22.25 22.04
C ALA A 138 5.22 20.89 21.91
N ILE A 139 6.25 20.78 21.07
CA ILE A 139 7.05 19.56 20.95
C ILE A 139 7.94 19.39 22.21
N LYS A 140 8.61 20.46 22.65
CA LYS A 140 9.45 20.43 23.85
C LYS A 140 8.68 20.03 25.11
N ALA A 141 7.46 20.50 25.28
CA ALA A 141 6.62 20.15 26.42
C ALA A 141 6.31 18.64 26.52
N LEU A 142 6.23 17.94 25.38
CA LEU A 142 6.04 16.49 25.33
C LEU A 142 7.36 15.70 25.53
N ASN A 143 8.51 16.38 25.40
CA ASN A 143 9.84 15.77 25.38
C ASN A 143 10.82 16.48 26.33
N PRO A 144 10.53 16.53 27.64
CA PRO A 144 11.40 17.19 28.59
C PRO A 144 12.78 16.50 28.61
N GLY A 145 13.86 17.30 28.49
CA GLY A 145 15.23 16.79 28.48
C GLY A 145 15.74 16.27 27.13
N LEU A 146 14.91 16.17 26.09
CA LEU A 146 15.36 15.79 24.76
C LEU A 146 15.93 17.02 24.02
N ALA A 147 17.17 16.92 23.56
CA ALA A 147 17.83 17.99 22.79
C ALA A 147 17.28 18.00 21.34
N LEU A 148 16.28 18.85 21.10
CA LEU A 148 15.71 19.04 19.78
C LEU A 148 16.40 20.19 19.04
N PRO A 149 16.72 20.04 17.74
CA PRO A 149 17.42 21.07 16.99
C PRO A 149 16.49 22.26 16.67
N SER A 150 17.04 23.49 16.70
CA SER A 150 16.36 24.65 16.15
C SER A 150 16.43 24.63 14.61
N ALA A 151 15.70 23.69 14.02
CA ALA A 151 15.69 23.43 12.58
C ALA A 151 14.26 23.37 12.07
N SER A 152 14.06 23.78 10.82
CA SER A 152 12.78 23.69 10.16
C SER A 152 12.38 22.24 9.92
N ILE A 153 11.10 21.93 10.11
CA ILE A 153 10.51 20.62 9.83
C ILE A 153 10.23 20.54 8.33
N ILE A 154 10.72 19.48 7.69
CA ILE A 154 10.39 19.16 6.30
C ILE A 154 9.35 18.05 6.31
N VAL A 155 8.11 18.35 5.89
CA VAL A 155 7.04 17.38 5.79
C VAL A 155 7.19 16.60 4.47
N VAL A 156 7.03 15.28 4.56
CA VAL A 156 6.98 14.39 3.38
C VAL A 156 5.65 13.65 3.39
N HIS A 157 4.92 13.74 2.28
CA HIS A 157 3.62 13.12 2.13
C HIS A 157 3.55 12.27 0.86
N ARG A 158 2.45 11.58 0.62
CA ARG A 158 2.24 10.80 -0.61
C ARG A 158 1.88 11.71 -1.79
N ALA A 159 2.42 11.38 -2.96
CA ALA A 159 2.13 12.05 -4.23
C ALA A 159 1.11 11.30 -5.10
N ASP A 160 0.78 10.06 -4.73
CA ASP A 160 -0.17 9.17 -5.42
C ASP A 160 -1.47 9.01 -4.63
N GLY A 161 -2.50 8.46 -5.25
CA GLY A 161 -3.74 8.07 -4.56
C GLY A 161 -3.48 6.91 -3.58
N SER A 162 -3.39 7.22 -2.29
CA SER A 162 -2.85 6.35 -1.25
C SER A 162 -3.87 6.04 -0.16
N GLY A 163 -4.09 4.76 0.11
CA GLY A 163 -4.87 4.34 1.28
C GLY A 163 -4.13 4.62 2.60
N THR A 164 -2.78 4.57 2.61
CA THR A 164 -1.99 5.01 3.78
C THR A 164 -2.24 6.50 4.07
N THR A 165 -2.37 7.35 3.04
CA THR A 165 -2.81 8.75 3.19
C THR A 165 -4.23 8.84 3.73
N PHE A 166 -5.15 8.00 3.25
CA PHE A 166 -6.51 7.95 3.78
C PHE A 166 -6.49 7.66 5.29
N GLY A 167 -5.82 6.60 5.73
CA GLY A 167 -5.69 6.25 7.15
C GLY A 167 -5.05 7.36 7.98
N TRP A 168 -3.98 7.98 7.47
CA TRP A 168 -3.29 9.09 8.13
C TRP A 168 -4.18 10.32 8.27
N THR A 169 -4.82 10.76 7.21
CA THR A 169 -5.69 11.95 7.20
C THR A 169 -6.99 11.74 7.98
N ASN A 170 -7.52 10.52 8.00
CA ASN A 170 -8.63 10.12 8.88
C ASN A 170 -8.23 10.23 10.36
N TYR A 171 -7.02 9.75 10.71
CA TYR A 171 -6.51 9.92 12.08
C TYR A 171 -6.36 11.41 12.44
N LEU A 172 -5.73 12.22 11.58
CA LEU A 172 -5.56 13.66 11.82
C LEU A 172 -6.90 14.38 11.94
N SER A 173 -7.91 14.00 11.17
CA SER A 173 -9.28 14.53 11.25
C SER A 173 -9.96 14.20 12.60
N LYS A 174 -9.65 13.05 13.18
CA LYS A 174 -10.18 12.63 14.49
C LYS A 174 -9.53 13.36 15.66
N VAL A 175 -8.27 13.72 15.55
CA VAL A 175 -7.50 14.33 16.66
C VAL A 175 -7.38 15.85 16.53
N SER A 176 -7.82 16.45 15.43
CA SER A 176 -7.74 17.91 15.18
C SER A 176 -8.93 18.42 14.38
N THR A 177 -9.77 19.23 15.02
CA THR A 177 -10.87 19.93 14.33
C THR A 177 -10.35 20.83 13.23
N ALA A 178 -9.24 21.54 13.47
CA ALA A 178 -8.63 22.41 12.48
C ALA A 178 -8.16 21.64 11.23
N TRP A 179 -7.58 20.43 11.39
CA TRP A 179 -7.27 19.57 10.26
C TRP A 179 -8.52 19.15 9.50
N LYS A 180 -9.54 18.68 10.23
CA LYS A 180 -10.80 18.21 9.64
C LYS A 180 -11.47 19.27 8.79
N GLU A 181 -11.48 20.53 9.26
CA GLU A 181 -12.11 21.65 8.56
C GLU A 181 -11.30 22.17 7.37
N GLN A 182 -9.96 22.19 7.48
CA GLN A 182 -9.09 22.80 6.47
C GLN A 182 -8.65 21.81 5.39
N VAL A 183 -8.47 20.54 5.71
CA VAL A 183 -7.91 19.53 4.81
C VAL A 183 -8.85 18.33 4.65
N GLY A 184 -9.40 17.82 5.76
CA GLY A 184 -10.25 16.64 5.77
C GLY A 184 -9.46 15.34 5.60
N GLU A 185 -10.15 14.33 5.05
CA GLU A 185 -9.60 12.99 4.85
C GLU A 185 -9.79 12.51 3.40
N GLY A 186 -8.86 11.67 2.92
CA GLY A 186 -8.95 11.10 1.58
C GLY A 186 -7.65 10.43 1.13
N LYS A 187 -7.74 9.67 0.04
CA LYS A 187 -6.56 9.08 -0.63
C LYS A 187 -5.60 10.12 -1.20
N ALA A 188 -6.11 11.29 -1.53
CA ALA A 188 -5.39 12.44 -1.98
C ALA A 188 -6.07 13.68 -1.41
N VAL A 189 -5.29 14.54 -0.76
CA VAL A 189 -5.75 15.78 -0.16
C VAL A 189 -4.87 16.94 -0.64
N LYS A 190 -5.37 18.16 -0.47
CA LYS A 190 -4.56 19.35 -0.71
C LYS A 190 -3.65 19.58 0.49
N TRP A 191 -2.42 19.12 0.41
CA TRP A 191 -1.44 19.26 1.49
C TRP A 191 -1.08 20.72 1.73
N PRO A 192 -1.14 21.22 2.97
CA PRO A 192 -0.75 22.61 3.30
C PRO A 192 0.74 22.87 3.09
N THR A 193 1.58 21.84 3.26
CA THR A 193 3.04 21.93 3.17
C THR A 193 3.64 20.58 2.80
N GLY A 194 4.92 20.58 2.46
CA GLY A 194 5.70 19.36 2.25
C GLY A 194 5.96 19.04 0.79
N GLN A 195 6.61 17.90 0.59
CA GLN A 195 6.90 17.36 -0.74
C GLN A 195 6.41 15.92 -0.86
N GLY A 196 6.03 15.54 -2.08
CA GLY A 196 5.41 14.27 -2.36
C GLY A 196 6.40 13.16 -2.70
N GLY A 197 6.26 11.99 -2.04
CA GLY A 197 6.91 10.73 -2.39
C GLY A 197 5.91 9.73 -2.97
N LYS A 198 6.30 8.99 -4.01
CA LYS A 198 5.46 7.96 -4.60
C LYS A 198 5.59 6.66 -3.82
N GLY A 199 4.46 6.09 -3.38
CA GLY A 199 4.42 4.89 -2.57
C GLY A 199 4.93 5.09 -1.12
N ASN A 200 4.82 4.07 -0.29
CA ASN A 200 5.46 4.07 1.03
C ASN A 200 6.99 4.14 0.91
N GLU A 201 7.55 3.42 -0.06
CA GLU A 201 8.97 3.41 -0.40
C GLU A 201 9.53 4.80 -0.73
N GLY A 202 8.78 5.60 -1.50
CA GLY A 202 9.19 6.96 -1.87
C GLY A 202 9.18 7.91 -0.68
N VAL A 203 8.17 7.83 0.19
CA VAL A 203 8.14 8.63 1.44
C VAL A 203 9.29 8.22 2.36
N ALA A 204 9.50 6.92 2.60
CA ALA A 204 10.59 6.42 3.43
C ALA A 204 11.96 6.86 2.89
N ALA A 205 12.17 6.78 1.57
CA ALA A 205 13.41 7.22 0.93
C ALA A 205 13.68 8.72 1.12
N TYR A 206 12.67 9.56 0.93
CA TYR A 206 12.81 11.00 1.15
C TYR A 206 13.11 11.33 2.61
N VAL A 207 12.38 10.74 3.56
CA VAL A 207 12.64 10.97 4.98
C VAL A 207 14.07 10.55 5.35
N ARG A 208 14.55 9.42 4.86
CA ARG A 208 15.93 8.96 5.09
C ARG A 208 16.99 9.94 4.54
N GLN A 209 16.71 10.57 3.40
CA GLN A 209 17.64 11.49 2.73
C GLN A 209 17.59 12.92 3.30
N LEU A 210 16.41 13.38 3.70
CA LEU A 210 16.18 14.75 4.12
C LEU A 210 16.32 14.88 5.64
N LYS A 211 17.37 15.56 6.10
CA LYS A 211 17.53 15.85 7.53
C LYS A 211 16.39 16.72 8.03
N ASN A 212 15.99 16.51 9.27
CA ASN A 212 14.92 17.23 9.95
C ASN A 212 13.54 17.06 9.28
N SER A 213 13.33 15.93 8.63
CA SER A 213 12.05 15.60 8.00
C SER A 213 11.17 14.72 8.88
N ILE A 214 9.87 14.76 8.56
CA ILE A 214 8.82 13.88 9.07
C ILE A 214 7.95 13.43 7.90
N GLY A 215 7.61 12.15 7.87
CA GLY A 215 6.63 11.59 6.96
C GLY A 215 5.77 10.57 7.68
N TYR A 216 4.97 9.84 6.93
CA TYR A 216 4.17 8.71 7.42
C TYR A 216 4.26 7.57 6.40
N VAL A 217 4.40 6.35 6.92
CA VAL A 217 4.48 5.13 6.11
C VAL A 217 3.76 4.00 6.85
N GLU A 218 3.51 2.92 6.13
CA GLU A 218 3.19 1.65 6.76
C GLU A 218 4.44 1.10 7.48
N TYR A 219 4.22 0.43 8.62
CA TYR A 219 5.26 0.03 9.57
C TYR A 219 6.42 -0.77 8.94
N ALA A 220 6.16 -1.62 7.94
CA ALA A 220 7.22 -2.39 7.28
C ALA A 220 8.22 -1.54 6.47
N TYR A 221 7.92 -0.26 6.26
CA TYR A 221 8.79 0.70 5.58
C TYR A 221 9.52 1.67 6.53
N ALA A 222 9.27 1.56 7.83
CA ALA A 222 9.85 2.43 8.86
C ALA A 222 11.31 2.07 9.22
#